data_862245ca958f2c48621e3f12a32ecd61
#
_entry.id   862245ca958f2c48621e3f12a32ecd61
#
_cell.length_a   1.000
_cell.length_b   1.000
_cell.length_c   1.000
_cell.angle_alpha   90.00
_cell.angle_beta   90.00
_cell.angle_gamma   90.00
#
_symmetry.space_group_name_H-M   'P 1'
#
loop_
_entity.id
_entity.type
_entity.pdbx_description
1 polymer ?
#
loop_
_entity_poly.entity_id
_entity_poly.type
_entity_poly.pdbx_seq_one_letter_code
_entity_poly.pdbx_strand_id
1 'polypeptide(L)'
;MRLVQLSRHNIAFPSPEGALREPNGLLALGGDLSPARLLMAYQRGIFPWFSPGDPILWWSPDPRAVLWPEQFHLSRSMKRFHAKSPYRVTLNHAFGQVIEGCAEDRFEGTWITRDIIRSEEHT
;
A
#
# COMPACT_ATOMS: atom_id res chain seq x y z
N MET A 1 4.23 0.48 24.03
CA MET A 1 3.80 0.87 22.68
C MET A 1 2.70 1.92 22.80
N ARG A 2 2.80 2.98 22.05
CA ARG A 2 1.84 4.09 22.13
C ARG A 2 1.49 4.52 20.72
N LEU A 3 0.19 4.59 20.41
CA LEU A 3 -0.30 5.14 19.14
C LEU A 3 0.05 6.64 19.06
N VAL A 4 0.66 7.02 17.94
CA VAL A 4 1.14 8.40 17.71
C VAL A 4 0.19 9.13 16.78
N GLN A 5 -0.18 10.35 17.14
CA GLN A 5 -0.91 11.24 16.26
C GLN A 5 0.08 12.06 15.41
N LEU A 6 -0.06 11.97 14.10
CA LEU A 6 0.80 12.70 13.17
C LEU A 6 0.34 14.14 12.99
N SER A 7 1.32 15.04 12.94
CA SER A 7 1.09 16.45 12.58
C SER A 7 0.90 16.59 11.06
N ARG A 8 0.08 17.54 10.63
CA ARG A 8 -0.02 17.93 9.21
C ARG A 8 1.17 18.75 8.72
N HIS A 9 1.94 19.32 9.63
CA HIS A 9 3.07 20.22 9.31
C HIS A 9 4.42 19.52 9.23
N ASN A 10 4.48 18.24 9.60
CA ASN A 10 5.71 17.45 9.58
C ASN A 10 5.42 16.07 8.97
N ILE A 11 6.17 15.68 7.93
CA ILE A 11 6.00 14.39 7.24
C ILE A 11 6.64 13.22 7.99
N ALA A 12 7.32 13.46 9.10
CA ALA A 12 8.01 12.40 9.86
C ALA A 12 7.04 11.35 10.43
N PHE A 13 7.54 10.14 10.53
CA PHE A 13 6.87 9.02 11.19
C PHE A 13 7.66 8.57 12.42
N PRO A 14 6.99 8.00 13.44
CA PRO A 14 7.69 7.28 14.50
C PRO A 14 8.39 6.05 13.93
N SER A 15 9.30 5.45 14.71
CA SER A 15 9.93 4.19 14.32
C SER A 15 8.88 3.09 14.12
N PRO A 16 8.94 2.32 13.02
CA PRO A 16 8.06 1.16 12.80
C PRO A 16 8.09 0.13 13.94
N GLU A 17 9.22 0.04 14.65
CA GLU A 17 9.36 -0.84 15.83
C GLU A 17 8.41 -0.48 16.98
N GLY A 18 7.90 0.75 17.00
CA GLY A 18 6.92 1.22 17.97
C GLY A 18 5.47 0.85 17.64
N ALA A 19 5.21 0.16 16.52
CA ALA A 19 3.87 -0.25 16.13
C ALA A 19 3.22 -1.18 17.17
N LEU A 20 1.90 -1.11 17.28
CA LEU A 20 1.14 -1.96 18.18
C LEU A 20 1.24 -3.44 17.75
N ARG A 21 1.20 -4.33 18.72
CA ARG A 21 1.07 -5.78 18.48
C ARG A 21 -0.40 -6.18 18.26
N GLU A 22 -1.32 -5.45 18.86
CA GLU A 22 -2.76 -5.66 18.75
C GLU A 22 -3.48 -4.29 18.64
N PRO A 23 -4.11 -3.97 17.52
CA PRO A 23 -4.02 -4.68 16.23
C PRO A 23 -2.60 -4.62 15.64
N ASN A 24 -2.18 -5.75 15.03
CA ASN A 24 -0.80 -5.89 14.56
C ASN A 24 -0.43 -4.82 13.52
N GLY A 25 0.58 -4.05 13.86
CA GLY A 25 1.20 -3.10 12.95
C GLY A 25 0.60 -1.69 12.97
N LEU A 26 -0.44 -1.41 13.75
CA LEU A 26 -0.96 -0.05 13.85
C LEU A 26 0.10 0.86 14.49
N LEU A 27 0.57 1.84 13.72
CA LEU A 27 1.71 2.69 14.08
C LEU A 27 1.29 4.10 14.47
N ALA A 28 0.44 4.72 13.65
CA ALA A 28 0.07 6.12 13.82
C ALA A 28 -1.30 6.43 13.22
N LEU A 29 -1.85 7.59 13.56
CA LEU A 29 -3.08 8.10 12.99
C LEU A 29 -2.94 9.56 12.57
N GLY A 30 -3.76 10.01 11.62
CA GLY A 30 -3.82 11.38 11.15
C GLY A 30 -2.77 11.72 10.10
N GLY A 31 -2.28 12.95 10.11
CA GLY A 31 -1.43 13.46 9.04
C GLY A 31 -2.24 13.79 7.78
N ASP A 32 -1.67 13.51 6.63
CA ASP A 32 -2.26 13.71 5.30
C ASP A 32 -1.78 12.63 4.33
N LEU A 33 -2.34 12.60 3.12
CA LEU A 33 -1.93 11.72 2.02
C LEU A 33 -1.13 12.49 0.95
N SER A 34 -0.33 13.47 1.35
CA SER A 34 0.54 14.19 0.43
C SER A 34 1.60 13.27 -0.20
N PRO A 35 2.04 13.51 -1.44
CA PRO A 35 3.10 12.72 -2.07
C PRO A 35 4.36 12.61 -1.22
N ALA A 36 4.79 13.69 -0.58
CA ALA A 36 5.98 13.69 0.27
C ALA A 36 5.84 12.75 1.47
N ARG A 37 4.66 12.74 2.13
CA ARG A 37 4.38 11.83 3.24
C ARG A 37 4.30 10.37 2.79
N LEU A 38 3.63 10.11 1.67
CA LEU A 38 3.50 8.76 1.12
C LEU A 38 4.85 8.17 0.75
N LEU A 39 5.71 8.92 0.07
CA LEU A 39 7.08 8.49 -0.23
C LEU A 39 7.88 8.19 1.02
N MET A 40 7.80 9.05 2.04
CA MET A 40 8.45 8.83 3.33
C MET A 40 7.94 7.55 4.01
N ALA A 41 6.64 7.29 3.97
CA ALA A 41 6.04 6.10 4.54
C ALA A 41 6.52 4.83 3.83
N TYR A 42 6.40 4.77 2.50
CA TYR A 42 6.78 3.59 1.72
C TYR A 42 8.27 3.26 1.82
N GLN A 43 9.15 4.25 1.88
CA GLN A 43 10.59 4.03 2.11
C GLN A 43 10.88 3.31 3.43
N ARG A 44 9.96 3.37 4.40
CA ARG A 44 10.08 2.75 5.72
C ARG A 44 9.18 1.53 5.91
N GLY A 45 8.53 1.07 4.85
CA GLY A 45 7.59 -0.06 4.91
C GLY A 45 6.29 0.28 5.65
N ILE A 46 5.92 1.57 5.71
CA ILE A 46 4.69 2.07 6.31
C ILE A 46 3.69 2.35 5.21
N PHE A 47 2.43 2.02 5.41
CA PHE A 47 1.37 2.28 4.44
C PHE A 47 0.07 2.74 5.12
N PRO A 48 -0.78 3.52 4.42
CA PRO A 48 -2.08 3.91 4.93
C PRO A 48 -3.12 2.81 4.64
N TRP A 49 -3.97 2.53 5.61
CA TRP A 49 -5.15 1.69 5.44
C TRP A 49 -6.22 2.08 6.46
N PHE A 50 -7.36 2.54 5.98
CA PHE A 50 -8.45 3.04 6.79
C PHE A 50 -9.78 2.97 6.02
N SER A 51 -10.90 3.00 6.73
CA SER A 51 -12.24 3.00 6.15
C SER A 51 -12.80 4.43 6.02
N PRO A 52 -13.79 4.66 5.15
CA PRO A 52 -14.48 5.95 5.08
C PRO A 52 -15.04 6.36 6.44
N GLY A 53 -14.75 7.60 6.85
CA GLY A 53 -15.14 8.13 8.16
C GLY A 53 -14.13 7.93 9.28
N ASP A 54 -13.16 7.04 9.09
CA ASP A 54 -12.04 6.88 10.02
C ASP A 54 -10.97 7.95 9.79
N PRO A 55 -10.17 8.28 10.81
CA PRO A 55 -8.93 9.02 10.58
C PRO A 55 -8.00 8.19 9.70
N ILE A 56 -7.03 8.85 9.04
CA ILE A 56 -5.98 8.13 8.32
C ILE A 56 -5.22 7.27 9.33
N LEU A 57 -5.16 5.97 9.09
CA LEU A 57 -4.42 5.02 9.91
C LEU A 57 -3.20 4.51 9.13
N TRP A 58 -2.05 4.47 9.80
CA TRP A 58 -0.76 4.07 9.25
C TRP A 58 -0.27 2.79 9.90
N TRP A 59 0.21 1.85 9.08
CA TRP A 59 0.49 0.48 9.46
C TRP A 59 1.90 0.06 9.08
N SER A 60 2.52 -0.74 9.94
CA SER A 60 3.76 -1.48 9.68
C SER A 60 3.72 -2.81 10.43
N PRO A 61 3.08 -3.85 9.86
CA PRO A 61 2.92 -5.15 10.52
C PRO A 61 4.25 -5.91 10.69
N ASP A 62 4.31 -6.69 11.75
CA ASP A 62 5.40 -7.63 12.02
C ASP A 62 4.82 -8.92 12.66
N PRO A 63 5.02 -10.11 12.10
CA PRO A 63 5.80 -10.42 10.89
C PRO A 63 5.09 -9.99 9.61
N ARG A 64 5.86 -9.85 8.54
CA ARG A 64 5.37 -9.43 7.21
C ARG A 64 5.82 -10.40 6.13
N ALA A 65 4.89 -10.87 5.32
CA ALA A 65 5.22 -11.65 4.13
C ALA A 65 5.97 -10.78 3.11
N VAL A 66 7.07 -11.28 2.60
CA VAL A 66 7.89 -10.57 1.61
C VAL A 66 8.26 -11.50 0.46
N LEU A 67 8.48 -10.90 -0.71
CA LEU A 67 9.03 -11.57 -1.88
C LEU A 67 10.39 -10.94 -2.21
N TRP A 68 11.44 -11.76 -2.15
CA TRP A 68 12.77 -11.35 -2.60
C TRP A 68 12.88 -11.54 -4.10
N PRO A 69 13.12 -10.50 -4.91
CA PRO A 69 13.20 -10.61 -6.36
C PRO A 69 14.21 -11.67 -6.82
N GLU A 70 15.34 -11.81 -6.14
CA GLU A 70 16.42 -12.75 -6.44
C GLU A 70 16.00 -14.22 -6.19
N GLN A 71 14.98 -14.43 -5.36
CA GLN A 71 14.46 -15.76 -5.01
C GLN A 71 13.16 -16.10 -5.75
N PHE A 72 12.71 -15.22 -6.64
CA PHE A 72 11.49 -15.43 -7.40
C PHE A 72 11.60 -16.65 -8.31
N HIS A 73 10.73 -17.65 -8.10
CA HIS A 73 10.69 -18.85 -8.92
C HIS A 73 9.67 -18.73 -10.04
N LEU A 74 10.14 -18.77 -11.29
CA LEU A 74 9.28 -18.85 -12.46
C LEU A 74 9.19 -20.29 -12.93
N SER A 75 8.00 -20.91 -12.83
CA SER A 75 7.76 -22.31 -13.25
C SER A 75 8.01 -22.50 -14.74
N ARG A 76 8.29 -23.75 -15.16
CA ARG A 76 8.48 -24.10 -16.58
C ARG A 76 7.27 -23.75 -17.44
N SER A 77 6.06 -24.01 -16.93
CA SER A 77 4.81 -23.70 -17.63
C SER A 77 4.63 -22.19 -17.80
N MET A 78 4.95 -21.41 -16.77
CA MET A 78 4.86 -19.95 -16.83
C MET A 78 5.90 -19.36 -17.79
N LYS A 79 7.14 -19.87 -17.79
CA LYS A 79 8.18 -19.47 -18.76
C LYS A 79 7.71 -19.70 -20.20
N ARG A 80 7.11 -20.86 -20.45
CA ARG A 80 6.58 -21.24 -21.76
C ARG A 80 5.41 -20.34 -22.18
N PHE A 81 4.48 -20.08 -21.23
CA PHE A 81 3.37 -19.18 -21.46
C PHE A 81 3.87 -17.77 -21.78
N HIS A 82 4.77 -17.24 -20.99
CA HIS A 82 5.33 -15.89 -21.16
C HIS A 82 6.00 -15.73 -22.54
N ALA A 83 6.78 -16.73 -22.98
CA ALA A 83 7.46 -16.69 -24.27
C ALA A 83 6.51 -16.67 -25.48
N LYS A 84 5.28 -17.22 -25.32
CA LYS A 84 4.26 -17.30 -26.38
C LYS A 84 3.07 -16.37 -26.12
N SER A 85 3.11 -15.58 -25.06
CA SER A 85 1.98 -14.74 -24.66
C SER A 85 1.68 -13.68 -25.72
N PRO A 86 0.40 -13.49 -26.08
CA PRO A 86 -0.02 -12.38 -26.91
C PRO A 86 -0.05 -11.05 -26.14
N TYR A 87 0.09 -11.09 -24.82
CA TYR A 87 0.03 -9.91 -23.98
C TYR A 87 1.39 -9.22 -23.87
N ARG A 88 1.36 -7.91 -23.91
CA ARG A 88 2.52 -7.06 -23.66
C ARG A 88 2.39 -6.40 -22.29
N VAL A 89 3.43 -6.49 -21.47
CA VAL A 89 3.49 -5.81 -20.18
C VAL A 89 3.89 -4.35 -20.39
N THR A 90 3.16 -3.45 -19.77
CA THR A 90 3.46 -2.02 -19.74
C THR A 90 3.43 -1.51 -18.31
N LEU A 91 4.10 -0.39 -18.05
CA LEU A 91 4.10 0.30 -16.76
C LEU A 91 3.52 1.70 -16.96
N ASN A 92 2.69 2.13 -16.01
CA ASN A 92 2.13 3.48 -15.94
C ASN A 92 1.31 3.93 -17.16
N HIS A 93 0.77 2.99 -17.97
CA HIS A 93 -0.04 3.31 -19.14
C HIS A 93 -1.55 3.29 -18.88
N ALA A 94 -2.00 2.54 -17.88
CA ALA A 94 -3.43 2.32 -17.64
C ALA A 94 -3.77 2.30 -16.15
N PHE A 95 -3.07 3.09 -15.34
CA PHE A 95 -3.25 3.11 -13.87
C PHE A 95 -4.72 3.30 -13.48
N GLY A 96 -5.41 4.33 -14.03
CA GLY A 96 -6.81 4.62 -13.72
C GLY A 96 -7.72 3.43 -13.96
N GLN A 97 -7.62 2.79 -15.14
CA GLN A 97 -8.44 1.62 -15.49
C GLN A 97 -8.14 0.42 -14.59
N VAL A 98 -6.87 0.20 -14.24
CA VAL A 98 -6.45 -0.91 -13.37
C VAL A 98 -6.99 -0.71 -11.96
N ILE A 99 -6.80 0.47 -11.36
CA ILE A 99 -7.23 0.72 -9.98
C ILE A 99 -8.76 0.73 -9.85
N GLU A 100 -9.48 1.24 -10.85
CA GLU A 100 -10.94 1.17 -10.92
C GLU A 100 -11.41 -0.28 -11.00
N GLY A 101 -10.84 -1.09 -11.90
CA GLY A 101 -11.13 -2.52 -12.00
C GLY A 101 -10.83 -3.30 -10.71
N CYS A 102 -9.83 -2.89 -9.95
CA CYS A 102 -9.54 -3.46 -8.64
C CYS A 102 -10.62 -3.12 -7.59
N ALA A 103 -11.29 -1.99 -7.75
CA ALA A 103 -12.32 -1.51 -6.83
C ALA A 103 -13.73 -2.02 -7.17
N GLU A 104 -13.97 -2.42 -8.42
CA GLU A 104 -15.27 -2.88 -8.91
C GLU A 104 -15.70 -4.25 -8.40
N ASP A 105 -17.01 -4.51 -8.44
CA ASP A 105 -17.62 -5.82 -8.17
C ASP A 105 -17.24 -6.47 -6.82
N ARG A 106 -17.01 -5.65 -5.80
CA ARG A 106 -16.76 -6.12 -4.44
C ARG A 106 -18.07 -6.18 -3.65
N PHE A 107 -18.60 -7.37 -3.44
CA PHE A 107 -19.86 -7.60 -2.72
C PHE A 107 -19.87 -6.99 -1.31
N GLU A 108 -18.74 -7.04 -0.62
CA GLU A 108 -18.58 -6.48 0.73
C GLU A 108 -18.03 -5.04 0.74
N GLY A 109 -17.97 -4.38 -0.42
CA GLY A 109 -17.32 -3.08 -0.57
C GLY A 109 -15.81 -3.18 -0.77
N THR A 110 -15.14 -2.04 -0.85
CA THR A 110 -13.70 -1.96 -1.09
C THR A 110 -13.05 -0.91 -0.19
N TRP A 111 -11.81 -1.16 0.20
CA TRP A 111 -10.95 -0.17 0.87
C TRP A 111 -10.35 0.85 -0.13
N ILE A 112 -10.48 0.60 -1.43
CA ILE A 112 -9.99 1.47 -2.50
C ILE A 112 -10.96 2.64 -2.66
N THR A 113 -10.82 3.64 -1.81
CA THR A 113 -11.58 4.89 -1.84
C THR A 113 -10.95 5.88 -2.83
N ARG A 114 -11.64 6.99 -3.11
CA ARG A 114 -11.09 8.07 -3.94
C ARG A 114 -9.77 8.62 -3.39
N ASP A 115 -9.65 8.72 -2.08
CA ASP A 115 -8.43 9.18 -1.43
C ASP A 115 -7.28 8.18 -1.61
N ILE A 116 -7.56 6.89 -1.55
CA ILE A 116 -6.57 5.83 -1.81
C ILE A 116 -6.17 5.82 -3.28
N ILE A 117 -7.11 5.90 -4.22
CA ILE A 117 -6.81 6.00 -5.66
C ILE A 117 -5.86 7.17 -5.92
N ARG A 118 -6.18 8.34 -5.38
CA ARG A 118 -5.35 9.53 -5.54
C ARG A 118 -3.98 9.39 -4.90
N SER A 119 -3.88 8.72 -3.76
CA SER A 119 -2.60 8.45 -3.11
C SER A 119 -1.71 7.53 -3.92
N GLU A 120 -2.27 6.46 -4.49
CA GLU A 120 -1.54 5.50 -5.32
C GLU A 120 -1.13 6.11 -6.68
N GLU A 121 -1.89 7.05 -7.22
CA GLU A 121 -1.54 7.76 -8.46
C GLU A 121 -0.24 8.57 -8.32
N HIS A 122 0.09 9.01 -7.11
CA HIS A 122 1.26 9.84 -6.84
C HIS A 122 2.48 9.06 -6.34
N THR A 123 2.36 7.76 -6.13
CA THR A 123 3.42 6.90 -5.61
C THR A 123 3.81 5.80 -6.58
#